data_88333aeb4c0db493bbc06294a30e6459
#
_entry.id   88333aeb4c0db493bbc06294a30e6459
#
_cell.length_a   1.000
_cell.length_b   1.000
_cell.length_c   1.000
_cell.angle_alpha   90.00
_cell.angle_beta   90.00
_cell.angle_gamma   90.00
#
_symmetry.space_group_name_H-M   'P 1'
#
loop_
_entity.id
_entity.type
_entity.pdbx_description
1 polymer ?
#
loop_
_entity_poly.entity_id
_entity_poly.type
_entity_poly.pdbx_seq_one_letter_code
_entity_poly.pdbx_strand_id
1 'polypeptide(L)'
;PTSGSVSVDDFDIIKDYRKTRSQIGLVPQELTLEQFEFVFNNVSYTRGLYGKPPDPSLIEKILKDLSLWDKRNSRINELSGGMKRRVLIAKALSHEPSVLFLDEPSAGVDVELRQEMWEVIKDLRNSGVTIILTTHYIEEAEAIADRVAVINKGELLIVDNTSDLVQSMGQKTLIIDLH
;
A
#
# COMPACT_ATOMS: atom_id res chain seq x y z
N PRO A 1 21.16 5.14 3.23
CA PRO A 1 21.57 5.88 2.02
C PRO A 1 23.10 6.09 2.01
N THR A 2 23.69 6.18 0.82
CA THR A 2 25.13 6.44 0.67
C THR A 2 25.47 7.89 1.04
N SER A 3 24.50 8.78 0.83
CA SER A 3 24.56 10.20 1.22
C SER A 3 23.13 10.75 1.38
N GLY A 4 23.02 11.95 1.96
CA GLY A 4 21.74 12.58 2.24
C GLY A 4 21.11 12.11 3.55
N SER A 5 19.93 12.63 3.86
CA SER A 5 19.14 12.30 5.05
C SER A 5 17.67 12.08 4.68
N VAL A 6 16.99 11.21 5.43
CA VAL A 6 15.56 10.98 5.33
C VAL A 6 14.96 11.03 6.71
N SER A 7 13.82 11.68 6.85
CA SER A 7 13.04 11.72 8.10
C SER A 7 11.59 11.34 7.86
N VAL A 8 10.95 10.78 8.87
CA VAL A 8 9.53 10.50 8.94
C VAL A 8 8.99 11.13 10.22
N ASP A 9 8.00 12.02 10.12
CA ASP A 9 7.45 12.79 11.23
C ASP A 9 8.59 13.42 12.10
N ASP A 10 9.55 14.10 11.44
CA ASP A 10 10.73 14.74 12.03
C ASP A 10 11.76 13.81 12.67
N PHE A 11 11.57 12.49 12.63
CA PHE A 11 12.53 11.51 13.13
C PHE A 11 13.46 11.03 12.02
N ASP A 12 14.77 11.07 12.27
CA ASP A 12 15.79 10.56 11.35
C ASP A 12 15.73 9.02 11.25
N ILE A 13 15.68 8.48 10.01
CA ILE A 13 15.53 7.02 9.78
C ILE A 13 16.70 6.17 10.30
N ILE A 14 17.86 6.78 10.58
CA ILE A 14 19.05 6.09 11.08
C ILE A 14 19.15 6.26 12.58
N LYS A 15 19.09 7.49 13.09
CA LYS A 15 19.26 7.80 14.52
C LYS A 15 18.06 7.36 15.35
N ASP A 16 16.85 7.58 14.81
CA ASP A 16 15.56 7.30 15.46
C ASP A 16 14.84 6.09 14.83
N TYR A 17 15.59 5.12 14.29
CA TYR A 17 15.05 4.04 13.46
C TYR A 17 13.89 3.24 14.11
N ARG A 18 13.87 3.12 15.44
CA ARG A 18 12.77 2.43 16.14
C ARG A 18 11.47 3.22 16.07
N LYS A 19 11.54 4.54 16.22
CA LYS A 19 10.41 5.44 16.14
C LYS A 19 9.88 5.50 14.69
N THR A 20 10.78 5.72 13.73
CA THR A 20 10.39 5.79 12.32
C THR A 20 9.77 4.49 11.83
N ARG A 21 10.31 3.33 12.20
CA ARG A 21 9.73 2.03 11.84
C ARG A 21 8.35 1.80 12.47
N SER A 22 8.10 2.30 13.69
CA SER A 22 6.78 2.18 14.31
C SER A 22 5.71 3.06 13.65
N GLN A 23 6.13 4.06 12.86
CA GLN A 23 5.24 4.96 12.11
C GLN A 23 5.00 4.51 10.67
N ILE A 24 5.72 3.48 10.21
CA ILE A 24 5.64 3.00 8.82
C ILE A 24 4.99 1.63 8.78
N GLY A 25 3.94 1.51 7.98
CA GLY A 25 3.42 0.24 7.48
C GLY A 25 4.02 -0.05 6.10
N LEU A 26 4.48 -1.27 5.86
CA LEU A 26 5.04 -1.68 4.57
C LEU A 26 4.30 -2.91 4.03
N VAL A 27 3.83 -2.80 2.80
CA VAL A 27 3.27 -3.90 2.02
C VAL A 27 4.20 -4.17 0.84
N PRO A 28 5.00 -5.23 0.88
CA PRO A 28 5.92 -5.56 -0.20
C PRO A 28 5.17 -6.12 -1.42
N GLN A 29 5.81 -6.09 -2.58
CA GLN A 29 5.31 -6.69 -3.82
C GLN A 29 5.05 -8.19 -3.66
N GLU A 30 5.94 -8.92 -2.98
CA GLU A 30 5.79 -10.36 -2.75
C GLU A 30 4.82 -10.68 -1.60
N LEU A 31 4.07 -11.78 -1.75
CA LEU A 31 3.12 -12.26 -0.74
C LEU A 31 3.83 -13.03 0.38
N THR A 32 4.48 -12.32 1.28
CA THR A 32 5.19 -12.88 2.45
C THR A 32 4.23 -13.09 3.63
N LEU A 33 3.48 -14.20 3.61
CA LEU A 33 2.48 -14.56 4.63
C LEU A 33 2.71 -15.96 5.16
N GLU A 34 2.41 -16.16 6.46
CA GLU A 34 2.41 -17.48 7.10
C GLU A 34 1.22 -18.30 6.61
N GLN A 35 1.45 -19.15 5.62
CA GLN A 35 0.42 -19.83 4.82
C GLN A 35 -0.55 -20.71 5.64
N PHE A 36 -0.09 -21.30 6.73
CA PHE A 36 -0.89 -22.22 7.56
C PHE A 36 -1.55 -21.56 8.77
N GLU A 37 -1.26 -20.27 9.00
CA GLU A 37 -1.84 -19.53 10.10
C GLU A 37 -3.18 -18.90 9.69
N PHE A 38 -4.03 -18.61 10.67
CA PHE A 38 -5.32 -17.95 10.48
C PHE A 38 -5.15 -16.44 10.20
N VAL A 39 -6.06 -15.87 9.43
CA VAL A 39 -6.05 -14.43 9.07
C VAL A 39 -5.96 -13.54 10.32
N PHE A 40 -6.85 -13.76 11.29
CA PHE A 40 -6.87 -12.97 12.53
C PHE A 40 -5.55 -13.03 13.29
N ASN A 41 -4.98 -14.21 13.41
CA ASN A 41 -3.72 -14.43 14.14
C ASN A 41 -2.54 -13.76 13.43
N ASN A 42 -2.46 -13.88 12.09
CA ASN A 42 -1.42 -13.21 11.28
C ASN A 42 -1.37 -11.70 11.56
N VAL A 43 -2.55 -11.04 11.56
CA VAL A 43 -2.65 -9.60 11.78
C VAL A 43 -2.34 -9.24 13.23
N SER A 44 -2.92 -9.98 14.19
CA SER A 44 -2.72 -9.74 15.62
C SER A 44 -1.26 -9.95 16.05
N TYR A 45 -0.61 -10.98 15.54
CA TYR A 45 0.80 -11.27 15.82
C TYR A 45 1.70 -10.15 15.33
N THR A 46 1.43 -9.59 14.16
CA THR A 46 2.20 -8.47 13.60
C THR A 46 2.16 -7.26 14.52
N ARG A 47 1.00 -6.91 15.10
CA ARG A 47 0.89 -5.84 16.10
C ARG A 47 1.84 -6.06 17.28
N GLY A 48 1.91 -7.29 17.77
CA GLY A 48 2.82 -7.68 18.86
C GLY A 48 4.31 -7.51 18.52
N LEU A 49 4.72 -7.76 17.26
CA LEU A 49 6.09 -7.56 16.80
C LEU A 49 6.53 -6.08 16.86
N TYR A 50 5.57 -5.15 16.75
CA TYR A 50 5.81 -3.71 16.93
C TYR A 50 5.73 -3.26 18.40
N GLY A 51 5.62 -4.20 19.36
CA GLY A 51 5.54 -3.93 20.79
C GLY A 51 4.23 -3.29 21.25
N LYS A 52 3.18 -3.35 20.43
CA LYS A 52 1.84 -2.85 20.77
C LYS A 52 1.07 -3.90 21.57
N PRO A 53 0.28 -3.50 22.57
CA PRO A 53 -0.57 -4.43 23.31
C PRO A 53 -1.65 -5.04 22.38
N PRO A 54 -2.17 -6.24 22.72
CA PRO A 54 -3.28 -6.83 21.98
C PRO A 54 -4.48 -5.89 21.93
N ASP A 55 -5.06 -5.74 20.74
CA ASP A 55 -6.28 -4.95 20.52
C ASP A 55 -7.19 -5.68 19.52
N PRO A 56 -8.00 -6.64 19.98
CA PRO A 56 -8.91 -7.39 19.11
C PRO A 56 -9.93 -6.50 18.40
N SER A 57 -10.36 -5.40 19.02
CA SER A 57 -11.34 -4.49 18.45
C SER A 57 -10.78 -3.73 17.25
N LEU A 58 -9.53 -3.28 17.34
CA LEU A 58 -8.84 -2.67 16.21
C LEU A 58 -8.64 -3.66 15.07
N ILE A 59 -8.21 -4.90 15.39
CA ILE A 59 -8.02 -5.93 14.36
C ILE A 59 -9.35 -6.27 13.67
N GLU A 60 -10.45 -6.37 14.45
CA GLU A 60 -11.79 -6.56 13.89
C GLU A 60 -12.16 -5.42 12.93
N LYS A 61 -11.95 -4.16 13.33
CA LYS A 61 -12.18 -2.99 12.49
C LYS A 61 -11.39 -3.06 11.20
N ILE A 62 -10.07 -3.27 11.26
CA ILE A 62 -9.20 -3.37 10.09
C ILE A 62 -9.67 -4.49 9.15
N LEU A 63 -10.01 -5.67 9.67
CA LEU A 63 -10.48 -6.77 8.85
C LEU A 63 -11.85 -6.50 8.21
N LYS A 64 -12.73 -5.74 8.86
CA LYS A 64 -13.99 -5.29 8.28
C LYS A 64 -13.78 -4.27 7.17
N ASP A 65 -12.96 -3.26 7.41
CA ASP A 65 -12.62 -2.20 6.44
C ASP A 65 -12.00 -2.80 5.17
N LEU A 66 -11.28 -3.93 5.29
CA LEU A 66 -10.66 -4.65 4.18
C LEU A 66 -11.52 -5.81 3.62
N SER A 67 -12.79 -5.96 4.05
CA SER A 67 -13.70 -7.04 3.65
C SER A 67 -13.13 -8.44 3.90
N LEU A 68 -12.41 -8.63 5.01
CA LEU A 68 -11.78 -9.89 5.42
C LEU A 68 -12.38 -10.50 6.68
N TRP A 69 -13.35 -9.83 7.33
CA TRP A 69 -13.88 -10.29 8.62
C TRP A 69 -14.49 -11.69 8.58
N ASP A 70 -15.20 -12.02 7.50
CA ASP A 70 -15.81 -13.34 7.33
C ASP A 70 -14.76 -14.45 7.10
N LYS A 71 -13.55 -14.07 6.73
CA LYS A 71 -12.39 -14.97 6.53
C LYS A 71 -11.42 -14.97 7.70
N ARG A 72 -11.72 -14.31 8.83
CA ARG A 72 -10.81 -14.20 9.98
C ARG A 72 -10.32 -15.52 10.53
N ASN A 73 -11.14 -16.58 10.43
CA ASN A 73 -10.84 -17.95 10.86
C ASN A 73 -10.40 -18.88 9.72
N SER A 74 -10.23 -18.37 8.49
CA SER A 74 -9.67 -19.11 7.38
C SER A 74 -8.14 -19.10 7.45
N ARG A 75 -7.50 -20.14 6.95
CA ARG A 75 -6.05 -20.16 6.78
C ARG A 75 -5.64 -19.34 5.55
N ILE A 76 -4.44 -18.77 5.59
CA ILE A 76 -3.93 -17.93 4.49
C ILE A 76 -3.88 -18.70 3.17
N ASN A 77 -3.49 -19.98 3.17
CA ASN A 77 -3.43 -20.78 1.95
C ASN A 77 -4.79 -21.00 1.27
N GLU A 78 -5.91 -20.83 1.99
CA GLU A 78 -7.28 -20.96 1.49
C GLU A 78 -7.79 -19.69 0.79
N LEU A 79 -7.04 -18.58 0.87
CA LEU A 79 -7.43 -17.29 0.34
C LEU A 79 -7.02 -17.10 -1.13
N SER A 80 -7.80 -16.31 -1.87
CA SER A 80 -7.41 -15.81 -3.20
C SER A 80 -6.20 -14.88 -3.12
N GLY A 81 -5.52 -14.62 -4.26
CA GLY A 81 -4.40 -13.69 -4.32
C GLY A 81 -4.75 -12.28 -3.83
N GLY A 82 -5.91 -11.75 -4.25
CA GLY A 82 -6.41 -10.45 -3.79
C GLY A 82 -6.70 -10.41 -2.29
N MET A 83 -7.30 -11.47 -1.72
CA MET A 83 -7.50 -11.57 -0.26
C MET A 83 -6.17 -11.63 0.49
N LYS A 84 -5.18 -12.37 0.00
CA LYS A 84 -3.83 -12.40 0.58
C LYS A 84 -3.18 -11.02 0.57
N ARG A 85 -3.35 -10.25 -0.50
CA ARG A 85 -2.86 -8.87 -0.59
C ARG A 85 -3.53 -7.98 0.47
N ARG A 86 -4.85 -8.09 0.65
CA ARG A 86 -5.58 -7.37 1.70
C ARG A 86 -5.12 -7.77 3.10
N VAL A 87 -4.75 -9.03 3.34
CA VAL A 87 -4.14 -9.47 4.62
C VAL A 87 -2.80 -8.79 4.86
N LEU A 88 -1.94 -8.62 3.84
CA LEU A 88 -0.70 -7.86 3.98
C LEU A 88 -0.96 -6.40 4.37
N ILE A 89 -1.97 -5.76 3.77
CA ILE A 89 -2.40 -4.41 4.16
C ILE A 89 -2.89 -4.40 5.61
N ALA A 90 -3.72 -5.37 6.02
CA ALA A 90 -4.18 -5.49 7.40
C ALA A 90 -3.02 -5.61 8.40
N LYS A 91 -2.00 -6.42 8.07
CA LYS A 91 -0.77 -6.54 8.86
C LYS A 91 -0.05 -5.21 8.98
N ALA A 92 0.13 -4.50 7.85
CA ALA A 92 0.81 -3.21 7.82
C ALA A 92 0.07 -2.12 8.62
N LEU A 93 -1.26 -2.20 8.72
CA LEU A 93 -2.08 -1.27 9.50
C LEU A 93 -2.19 -1.64 10.98
N SER A 94 -1.88 -2.88 11.37
CA SER A 94 -2.17 -3.43 12.70
C SER A 94 -1.51 -2.68 13.87
N HIS A 95 -0.41 -1.99 13.62
CA HIS A 95 0.31 -1.20 14.62
C HIS A 95 0.03 0.31 14.55
N GLU A 96 -0.96 0.72 13.75
CA GLU A 96 -1.43 2.11 13.59
C GLU A 96 -0.32 3.04 13.07
N PRO A 97 0.26 2.76 11.88
CA PRO A 97 1.28 3.62 11.29
C PRO A 97 0.69 4.95 10.80
N SER A 98 1.49 6.01 10.77
CA SER A 98 1.11 7.30 10.16
C SER A 98 1.27 7.28 8.63
N VAL A 99 2.16 6.41 8.12
CA VAL A 99 2.44 6.29 6.67
C VAL A 99 2.41 4.83 6.25
N LEU A 100 1.69 4.54 5.16
CA LEU A 100 1.61 3.21 4.55
C LEU A 100 2.35 3.22 3.21
N PHE A 101 3.36 2.36 3.08
CA PHE A 101 4.04 2.11 1.81
C PHE A 101 3.45 0.87 1.15
N LEU A 102 3.06 1.01 -0.11
CA LEU A 102 2.54 -0.06 -0.96
C LEU A 102 3.46 -0.23 -2.16
N ASP A 103 4.17 -1.34 -2.21
CA ASP A 103 5.08 -1.62 -3.32
C ASP A 103 4.35 -2.45 -4.38
N GLU A 104 4.05 -1.81 -5.51
CA GLU A 104 3.30 -2.39 -6.64
C GLU A 104 2.05 -3.17 -6.19
N PRO A 105 1.08 -2.55 -5.51
CA PRO A 105 -0.01 -3.26 -4.83
C PRO A 105 -0.91 -4.06 -5.77
N SER A 106 -0.97 -3.72 -7.05
CA SER A 106 -1.78 -4.40 -8.06
C SER A 106 -0.96 -5.25 -9.04
N ALA A 107 0.34 -5.45 -8.78
CA ALA A 107 1.18 -6.26 -9.66
C ALA A 107 0.73 -7.73 -9.70
N GLY A 108 0.61 -8.27 -10.92
CA GLY A 108 0.27 -9.68 -11.12
C GLY A 108 -1.18 -10.06 -10.81
N VAL A 109 -2.07 -9.08 -10.64
CA VAL A 109 -3.53 -9.32 -10.49
C VAL A 109 -4.26 -8.95 -11.79
N ASP A 110 -5.39 -9.62 -12.04
CA ASP A 110 -6.26 -9.30 -13.17
C ASP A 110 -6.94 -7.92 -13.00
N VAL A 111 -7.58 -7.46 -14.09
CA VAL A 111 -8.15 -6.10 -14.15
C VAL A 111 -9.25 -5.89 -13.10
N GLU A 112 -10.09 -6.88 -12.85
CA GLU A 112 -11.20 -6.79 -11.91
C GLU A 112 -10.70 -6.69 -10.46
N LEU A 113 -9.79 -7.59 -10.06
CA LEU A 113 -9.15 -7.57 -8.74
C LEU A 113 -8.30 -6.30 -8.51
N ARG A 114 -7.73 -5.72 -9.59
CA ARG A 114 -7.02 -4.45 -9.53
C ARG A 114 -7.95 -3.30 -9.14
N GLN A 115 -9.12 -3.22 -9.78
CA GLN A 115 -10.12 -2.20 -9.45
C GLN A 115 -10.61 -2.31 -8.00
N GLU A 116 -10.88 -3.53 -7.53
CA GLU A 116 -11.22 -3.76 -6.12
C GLU A 116 -10.11 -3.29 -5.16
N MET A 117 -8.85 -3.50 -5.52
CA MET A 117 -7.72 -3.02 -4.72
C MET A 117 -7.63 -1.49 -4.70
N TRP A 118 -7.90 -0.82 -5.82
CA TRP A 118 -7.92 0.64 -5.89
C TRP A 118 -9.00 1.24 -4.98
N GLU A 119 -10.19 0.63 -4.92
CA GLU A 119 -11.25 1.08 -3.99
C GLU A 119 -10.79 0.94 -2.53
N VAL A 120 -10.17 -0.18 -2.17
CA VAL A 120 -9.60 -0.37 -0.82
C VAL A 120 -8.57 0.72 -0.49
N ILE A 121 -7.68 1.05 -1.42
CA ILE A 121 -6.66 2.10 -1.22
C ILE A 121 -7.31 3.49 -1.09
N LYS A 122 -8.33 3.80 -1.90
CA LYS A 122 -9.10 5.05 -1.79
C LYS A 122 -9.78 5.17 -0.42
N ASP A 123 -10.41 4.11 0.07
CA ASP A 123 -11.09 4.10 1.36
C ASP A 123 -10.09 4.34 2.51
N LEU A 124 -8.91 3.71 2.46
CA LEU A 124 -7.84 3.96 3.42
C LEU A 124 -7.36 5.41 3.38
N ARG A 125 -7.14 5.99 2.19
CA ARG A 125 -6.80 7.40 2.01
C ARG A 125 -7.87 8.31 2.60
N ASN A 126 -9.14 8.05 2.30
CA ASN A 126 -10.29 8.82 2.79
C ASN A 126 -10.45 8.73 4.31
N SER A 127 -9.98 7.65 4.94
CA SER A 127 -9.94 7.51 6.39
C SER A 127 -8.77 8.26 7.06
N GLY A 128 -7.92 8.93 6.27
CA GLY A 128 -6.83 9.79 6.77
C GLY A 128 -5.45 9.12 6.81
N VAL A 129 -5.29 7.92 6.23
CA VAL A 129 -3.98 7.26 6.13
C VAL A 129 -3.16 7.94 5.03
N THR A 130 -1.94 8.37 5.33
CA THR A 130 -0.99 8.82 4.31
C THR A 130 -0.42 7.61 3.58
N ILE A 131 -0.59 7.58 2.25
CA ILE A 131 -0.17 6.43 1.43
C ILE A 131 0.89 6.87 0.43
N ILE A 132 1.99 6.12 0.38
CA ILE A 132 3.01 6.20 -0.66
C ILE A 132 2.98 4.87 -1.40
N LEU A 133 2.69 4.90 -2.70
CA LEU A 133 2.68 3.69 -3.52
C LEU A 133 3.66 3.80 -4.68
N THR A 134 4.26 2.69 -5.03
CA THR A 134 5.01 2.54 -6.28
C THR A 134 4.14 1.81 -7.30
N THR A 135 4.19 2.22 -8.54
CA THR A 135 3.51 1.53 -9.64
C THR A 135 4.19 1.85 -10.98
N HIS A 136 4.06 0.94 -11.93
CA HIS A 136 4.42 1.16 -13.32
C HIS A 136 3.16 1.29 -14.21
N TYR A 137 1.95 1.27 -13.61
CA TYR A 137 0.69 1.47 -14.30
C TYR A 137 0.23 2.92 -14.13
N ILE A 138 0.17 3.66 -15.25
CA ILE A 138 -0.27 5.06 -15.25
C ILE A 138 -1.72 5.16 -14.77
N GLU A 139 -2.58 4.22 -15.20
CA GLU A 139 -4.00 4.20 -14.83
C GLU A 139 -4.19 4.05 -13.30
N GLU A 140 -3.29 3.34 -12.61
CA GLU A 140 -3.32 3.21 -11.16
C GLU A 140 -3.02 4.54 -10.49
N ALA A 141 -1.97 5.23 -10.92
CA ALA A 141 -1.63 6.54 -10.41
C ALA A 141 -2.76 7.56 -10.65
N GLU A 142 -3.35 7.57 -11.87
CA GLU A 142 -4.49 8.42 -12.21
C GLU A 142 -5.73 8.16 -11.33
N ALA A 143 -5.98 6.88 -11.01
CA ALA A 143 -7.18 6.49 -10.28
C ALA A 143 -7.13 6.81 -8.79
N ILE A 144 -5.94 6.76 -8.15
CA ILE A 144 -5.82 6.75 -6.69
C ILE A 144 -4.86 7.77 -6.08
N ALA A 145 -3.93 8.36 -6.85
CA ALA A 145 -2.94 9.28 -6.31
C ALA A 145 -3.41 10.74 -6.39
N ASP A 146 -3.13 11.52 -5.36
CA ASP A 146 -3.30 12.98 -5.37
C ASP A 146 -2.12 13.66 -6.09
N ARG A 147 -0.91 13.11 -5.88
CA ARG A 147 0.34 13.60 -6.48
C ARG A 147 1.14 12.44 -7.03
N VAL A 148 1.83 12.67 -8.12
CA VAL A 148 2.68 11.69 -8.80
C VAL A 148 4.12 12.20 -8.88
N ALA A 149 5.06 11.32 -8.55
CA ALA A 149 6.48 11.52 -8.76
C ALA A 149 6.98 10.54 -9.83
N VAL A 150 7.58 11.04 -10.89
CA VAL A 150 8.15 10.20 -11.96
C VAL A 150 9.65 10.05 -11.76
N ILE A 151 10.10 8.81 -11.64
CA ILE A 151 11.52 8.45 -11.46
C ILE A 151 12.00 7.67 -12.67
N ASN A 152 13.15 8.06 -13.22
CA ASN A 152 13.82 7.34 -14.29
C ASN A 152 15.32 7.22 -14.00
N LYS A 153 15.87 6.02 -14.07
CA LYS A 153 17.30 5.71 -13.80
C LYS A 153 17.83 6.30 -12.49
N GLY A 154 16.98 6.34 -11.45
CA GLY A 154 17.35 6.88 -10.15
C GLY A 154 17.24 8.41 -10.01
N GLU A 155 16.83 9.11 -11.05
CA GLU A 155 16.61 10.56 -11.06
C GLU A 155 15.13 10.89 -10.96
N LEU A 156 14.78 11.84 -10.10
CA LEU A 156 13.42 12.38 -9.97
C LEU A 156 13.20 13.40 -11.08
N LEU A 157 12.36 13.07 -12.06
CA LEU A 157 12.12 13.91 -13.23
C LEU A 157 11.07 15.00 -12.98
N ILE A 158 9.98 14.65 -12.30
CA ILE A 158 8.85 15.55 -12.04
C ILE A 158 8.11 15.12 -10.78
N VAL A 159 7.56 16.08 -10.06
CA VAL A 159 6.56 15.87 -8.99
C VAL A 159 5.44 16.85 -9.22
N ASP A 160 4.23 16.36 -9.47
CA ASP A 160 3.08 17.20 -9.78
C ASP A 160 1.77 16.61 -9.24
N ASN A 161 0.70 17.39 -9.24
CA ASN A 161 -0.63 16.87 -9.00
C ASN A 161 -1.03 15.95 -10.16
N THR A 162 -1.76 14.88 -9.84
CA THR A 162 -2.17 13.90 -10.84
C THR A 162 -2.98 14.54 -11.97
N SER A 163 -3.91 15.47 -11.64
CA SER A 163 -4.72 16.20 -12.62
C SER A 163 -3.87 16.99 -13.62
N ASP A 164 -2.83 17.67 -13.13
CA ASP A 164 -1.98 18.55 -13.95
C ASP A 164 -1.07 17.72 -14.86
N LEU A 165 -0.56 16.59 -14.31
CA LEU A 165 0.26 15.66 -15.07
C LEU A 165 -0.53 15.01 -16.21
N VAL A 166 -1.75 14.51 -15.92
CA VAL A 166 -2.65 13.91 -16.95
C VAL A 166 -2.97 14.92 -18.04
N GLN A 167 -3.27 16.16 -17.66
CA GLN A 167 -3.58 17.22 -18.63
C GLN A 167 -2.35 17.56 -19.51
N SER A 168 -1.16 17.58 -18.95
CA SER A 168 0.08 17.84 -19.69
C SER A 168 0.49 16.69 -20.63
N MET A 169 0.20 15.44 -20.23
CA MET A 169 0.45 14.24 -21.03
C MET A 169 -0.70 13.90 -22.01
N GLY A 170 -1.86 14.55 -21.85
CA GLY A 170 -3.13 14.21 -22.50
C GLY A 170 -3.26 14.63 -23.98
N GLN A 171 -2.21 15.12 -24.63
CA GLN A 171 -2.20 15.23 -26.11
C GLN A 171 -1.84 13.86 -26.69
N LYS A 172 -2.81 12.93 -26.71
CA LYS A 172 -2.73 11.71 -27.50
C LYS A 172 -2.80 12.08 -28.97
N THR A 173 -1.67 12.17 -29.64
CA THR A 173 -1.64 12.32 -31.11
C THR A 173 -1.85 10.97 -31.73
N LEU A 174 -3.04 10.71 -32.28
CA LEU A 174 -3.30 9.54 -33.12
C LEU A 174 -2.75 9.84 -34.53
N ILE A 175 -1.62 9.26 -34.90
CA ILE A 175 -1.10 9.32 -36.28
C ILE A 175 -1.69 8.12 -37.03
N ILE A 176 -2.63 8.38 -37.94
CA ILE A 176 -3.16 7.37 -38.86
C ILE A 176 -2.41 7.54 -40.19
N ASP A 177 -1.53 6.61 -40.49
CA ASP A 177 -0.90 6.49 -41.80
C ASP A 177 -1.86 5.70 -42.71
N LEU A 178 -2.52 6.40 -43.65
CA LEU A 178 -3.39 5.78 -44.65
C LEU A 178 -2.52 5.49 -45.88
N HIS A 179 -2.09 4.23 -46.01
CA HIS A 179 -1.54 3.70 -47.27
C HIS A 179 -2.61 3.13 -48.17
#